data_26d0c85a875340b7a99a224e4ba7a073
#
_entry.id   26d0c85a875340b7a99a224e4ba7a073
#
_cell.length_a   1.000
_cell.length_b   1.000
_cell.length_c   1.000
_cell.angle_alpha   90.00
_cell.angle_beta   90.00
_cell.angle_gamma   90.00
#
_symmetry.space_group_name_H-M   'P 1'
#
loop_
_entity.id
_entity.type
_entity.pdbx_description
1 polymer ?
#
loop_
_entity_poly.entity_id
_entity_poly.type
_entity_poly.pdbx_seq_one_letter_code
_entity_poly.pdbx_strand_id
1 'polypeptide(L)'
;YVKFVAYDPVLNRGRGYWEETLARNVSPGLNNSTMPHELANTGPTTFTFGPISYKARLTGDDNTNPQPSFVGKKINSTFFYSNRFGVLSEDNVIFGVANDTYNFFSRSALTQTDADPIDLNVSSVRPVRLSDVLPSPQGLLLFSERQQFQVYATDASILTPASAVIRTLSNYEMATNIPPVDIGTTSAFVSRVPGYSKLFTMALRDVEQSPVVVDISKAVLEWIPDTVDDLTVSPPNSVVMLVDRDTSYLYMYRFYNNGKEDLFQAWVKWELPGTIQTARIVNDAVTVVSQQEDEYTIGSIELDELPSGDAVATSSSFTGNVPLDMTTRPVKPNASTDAVVYDTANDITKIYVPYTPINDKDAVMLLTVPTADKGTDAELDSDQGYWAKATER
;
A
#
# COMPACT_ATOMS: atom_id res chain seq x y z
N TYR A 1 -26.75 19.88 31.23
CA TYR A 1 -26.55 21.25 31.65
C TYR A 1 -27.11 22.22 30.61
N VAL A 2 -27.74 23.28 31.06
CA VAL A 2 -28.33 24.28 30.18
C VAL A 2 -27.99 25.68 30.66
N LYS A 3 -27.81 26.60 29.71
CA LYS A 3 -27.65 28.04 29.97
C LYS A 3 -28.83 28.77 29.37
N PHE A 4 -29.28 29.85 30.02
CA PHE A 4 -30.28 30.75 29.46
C PHE A 4 -29.63 31.69 28.45
N VAL A 5 -30.24 31.79 27.26
CA VAL A 5 -29.83 32.72 26.20
C VAL A 5 -30.97 33.69 25.97
N ALA A 6 -30.76 34.95 26.34
CA ALA A 6 -31.74 36.00 26.13
C ALA A 6 -31.81 36.40 24.65
N TYR A 7 -33.02 36.73 24.16
CA TYR A 7 -33.19 37.28 22.80
C TYR A 7 -32.54 38.65 22.64
N ASP A 8 -32.45 39.41 23.76
CA ASP A 8 -31.70 40.65 23.79
C ASP A 8 -30.33 40.39 24.47
N PRO A 9 -29.23 40.34 23.71
CA PRO A 9 -27.92 40.02 24.25
C PRO A 9 -27.34 41.16 25.10
N VAL A 10 -27.85 42.38 24.94
CA VAL A 10 -27.39 43.57 25.73
C VAL A 10 -27.96 43.54 27.11
N LEU A 11 -29.27 43.27 27.21
CA LEU A 11 -29.96 43.20 28.50
C LEU A 11 -29.65 41.91 29.25
N ASN A 12 -29.33 40.84 28.53
CA ASN A 12 -29.06 39.48 29.05
C ASN A 12 -30.14 38.99 30.05
N ARG A 13 -31.39 39.41 29.85
CA ARG A 13 -32.56 39.10 30.69
C ARG A 13 -33.85 39.27 29.91
N GLY A 14 -34.95 38.74 30.45
CA GLY A 14 -36.27 38.82 29.84
C GLY A 14 -36.65 37.54 29.08
N ARG A 15 -37.16 37.67 27.85
CA ARG A 15 -37.49 36.52 27.01
C ARG A 15 -36.24 35.89 26.41
N GLY A 16 -36.20 34.56 26.32
CA GLY A 16 -35.08 33.83 25.78
C GLY A 16 -35.39 32.35 25.68
N TYR A 17 -34.37 31.53 25.44
CA TYR A 17 -34.46 30.08 25.39
C TYR A 17 -33.34 29.43 26.21
N TRP A 18 -33.49 28.18 26.48
CA TRP A 18 -32.51 27.37 27.16
C TRP A 18 -31.69 26.61 26.12
N GLU A 19 -30.36 26.73 26.15
CA GLU A 19 -29.42 26.05 25.27
C GLU A 19 -28.57 25.08 26.09
N GLU A 20 -28.30 23.91 25.51
CA GLU A 20 -27.36 22.99 26.13
C GLU A 20 -25.98 23.61 26.29
N THR A 21 -25.29 23.26 27.34
CA THR A 21 -23.95 23.76 27.63
C THR A 21 -23.10 22.73 28.31
N LEU A 22 -21.80 22.94 28.29
CA LEU A 22 -20.83 22.10 29.02
C LEU A 22 -21.03 22.25 30.54
N ALA A 23 -20.86 21.16 31.24
CA ALA A 23 -20.84 21.12 32.69
C ALA A 23 -19.67 21.95 33.24
N ARG A 24 -19.82 22.43 34.47
CA ARG A 24 -18.74 23.16 35.16
C ARG A 24 -17.61 22.18 35.53
N ASN A 25 -16.38 22.67 35.43
CA ASN A 25 -15.14 21.91 35.77
C ASN A 25 -14.87 20.68 34.91
N VAL A 26 -15.41 20.62 33.71
CA VAL A 26 -15.16 19.59 32.72
C VAL A 26 -14.24 20.15 31.64
N SER A 27 -13.25 19.34 31.20
CA SER A 27 -12.33 19.74 30.13
C SER A 27 -13.09 20.01 28.82
N PRO A 28 -12.94 21.19 28.21
CA PRO A 28 -13.71 21.52 27.02
C PRO A 28 -13.16 20.91 25.72
N GLY A 29 -11.94 20.37 25.71
CA GLY A 29 -11.37 19.96 24.43
C GLY A 29 -10.10 19.14 24.55
N LEU A 30 -9.50 18.89 23.38
CA LEU A 30 -8.27 18.15 23.21
C LEU A 30 -7.07 19.10 23.22
N ASN A 31 -5.91 18.55 23.58
CA ASN A 31 -4.66 19.30 23.46
C ASN A 31 -4.12 19.17 22.04
N ASN A 32 -4.32 20.20 21.23
CA ASN A 32 -3.95 20.19 19.82
C ASN A 32 -2.46 19.91 19.56
N SER A 33 -1.57 20.25 20.49
CA SER A 33 -0.13 20.04 20.34
C SER A 33 0.30 18.58 20.44
N THR A 34 -0.53 17.71 21.03
CA THR A 34 -0.28 16.27 21.19
C THR A 34 -1.10 15.41 20.25
N MET A 35 -2.00 16.03 19.49
CA MET A 35 -2.83 15.40 18.48
C MET A 35 -2.11 15.35 17.12
N PRO A 36 -2.58 14.53 16.17
CA PRO A 36 -2.06 14.53 14.81
C PRO A 36 -2.04 15.94 14.20
N HIS A 37 -0.97 16.22 13.46
CA HIS A 37 -0.77 17.47 12.74
C HIS A 37 -1.14 17.30 11.27
N GLU A 38 -1.34 18.39 10.56
CA GLU A 38 -1.57 18.36 9.12
C GLU A 38 -0.37 18.94 8.35
N LEU A 39 -0.14 18.34 7.17
CA LEU A 39 0.71 18.90 6.14
C LEU A 39 -0.20 19.42 5.02
N ALA A 40 -0.35 20.75 4.94
CA ALA A 40 -1.19 21.40 3.96
C ALA A 40 -0.35 21.92 2.79
N ASN A 41 -0.77 21.61 1.56
CA ASN A 41 -0.20 22.23 0.37
C ASN A 41 -0.80 23.63 0.20
N THR A 42 0.01 24.67 0.34
CA THR A 42 -0.40 26.09 0.26
C THR A 42 0.00 26.75 -1.06
N GLY A 43 0.66 26.03 -1.96
CA GLY A 43 1.06 26.53 -3.28
C GLY A 43 1.76 25.43 -4.10
N PRO A 44 2.18 25.72 -5.35
CA PRO A 44 2.75 24.71 -6.25
C PRO A 44 3.95 23.95 -5.68
N THR A 45 4.73 24.61 -4.81
CA THR A 45 5.96 24.05 -4.20
C THR A 45 6.05 24.34 -2.71
N THR A 46 4.98 24.84 -2.09
CA THR A 46 4.99 25.27 -0.68
C THR A 46 4.04 24.44 0.15
N PHE A 47 4.52 24.01 1.30
CA PHE A 47 3.77 23.25 2.27
C PHE A 47 3.87 23.89 3.64
N THR A 48 2.82 23.80 4.42
CA THR A 48 2.81 24.17 5.83
C THR A 48 2.52 22.93 6.67
N PHE A 49 3.31 22.74 7.73
CA PHE A 49 3.10 21.66 8.69
C PHE A 49 2.80 22.27 10.06
N GLY A 50 1.72 21.82 10.69
CA GLY A 50 1.33 22.36 11.98
C GLY A 50 0.19 21.62 12.66
N PRO A 51 -0.11 22.02 13.92
CA PRO A 51 -1.20 21.44 14.69
C PRO A 51 -2.56 21.78 14.08
N ILE A 52 -3.44 20.81 14.06
CA ILE A 52 -4.85 20.98 13.67
C ILE A 52 -5.62 21.61 14.85
N SER A 53 -6.56 22.49 14.55
CA SER A 53 -7.49 23.03 15.54
C SER A 53 -8.68 22.10 15.74
N TYR A 54 -8.55 21.14 16.65
CA TYR A 54 -9.65 20.24 17.00
C TYR A 54 -10.76 20.99 17.74
N LYS A 55 -12.01 20.64 17.43
CA LYS A 55 -13.18 21.32 18.02
C LYS A 55 -13.34 20.94 19.49
N ALA A 56 -13.80 21.94 20.24
CA ALA A 56 -14.08 21.77 21.66
C ALA A 56 -15.45 21.09 21.90
N ARG A 57 -15.56 20.40 23.00
CA ARG A 57 -16.83 19.88 23.54
C ARG A 57 -17.68 21.06 24.01
N LEU A 58 -18.88 21.17 23.51
CA LEU A 58 -19.79 22.31 23.78
C LEU A 58 -20.90 21.95 24.76
N THR A 59 -21.23 20.69 24.93
CA THR A 59 -22.40 20.21 25.69
C THR A 59 -22.03 19.00 26.56
N GLY A 60 -22.80 18.78 27.61
CA GLY A 60 -22.73 17.60 28.46
C GLY A 60 -21.60 17.59 29.50
N ASP A 61 -21.25 16.40 29.92
CA ASP A 61 -20.19 16.10 30.88
C ASP A 61 -19.45 14.82 30.50
N ASP A 62 -18.62 14.29 31.39
CA ASP A 62 -17.83 13.09 31.12
C ASP A 62 -18.66 11.80 31.03
N ASN A 63 -19.96 11.83 31.41
CA ASN A 63 -20.86 10.71 31.28
C ASN A 63 -21.74 10.81 30.03
N THR A 64 -22.19 12.02 29.68
CA THR A 64 -23.18 12.25 28.61
C THR A 64 -22.54 12.65 27.27
N ASN A 65 -21.32 13.15 27.30
CA ASN A 65 -20.50 13.43 26.11
C ASN A 65 -19.01 13.22 26.48
N PRO A 66 -18.58 11.97 26.66
CA PRO A 66 -17.27 11.65 27.21
C PRO A 66 -16.11 12.11 26.32
N GLN A 67 -14.92 12.16 26.92
CA GLN A 67 -13.71 12.28 26.15
C GLN A 67 -13.52 11.04 25.26
N PRO A 68 -12.99 11.19 24.02
CA PRO A 68 -12.65 10.06 23.17
C PRO A 68 -11.67 9.11 23.88
N SER A 69 -11.81 7.79 23.65
CA SER A 69 -11.03 6.77 24.35
C SER A 69 -9.53 6.81 24.07
N PHE A 70 -9.07 7.57 23.07
CA PHE A 70 -7.64 7.81 22.80
C PHE A 70 -7.01 8.85 23.74
N VAL A 71 -7.80 9.61 24.51
CA VAL A 71 -7.25 10.62 25.43
C VAL A 71 -6.40 9.93 26.50
N GLY A 72 -5.16 10.38 26.63
CA GLY A 72 -4.16 9.78 27.52
C GLY A 72 -3.54 8.47 27.01
N LYS A 73 -3.84 8.06 25.79
CA LYS A 73 -3.27 6.86 25.14
C LYS A 73 -2.50 7.23 23.88
N LYS A 74 -1.73 6.28 23.35
CA LYS A 74 -0.99 6.45 22.10
C LYS A 74 -1.92 6.30 20.89
N ILE A 75 -1.87 7.25 19.97
CA ILE A 75 -2.47 7.12 18.64
C ILE A 75 -1.52 6.28 17.78
N ASN A 76 -2.02 5.17 17.24
CA ASN A 76 -1.24 4.26 16.41
C ASN A 76 -1.36 4.59 14.93
N SER A 77 -2.55 4.97 14.46
CA SER A 77 -2.82 5.32 13.07
C SER A 77 -3.98 6.29 12.95
N THR A 78 -4.06 6.98 11.82
CA THR A 78 -5.18 7.86 11.46
C THR A 78 -5.70 7.47 10.08
N PHE A 79 -7.00 7.66 9.86
CA PHE A 79 -7.63 7.27 8.61
C PHE A 79 -8.87 8.11 8.29
N PHE A 80 -9.36 7.99 7.06
CA PHE A 80 -10.65 8.52 6.66
C PHE A 80 -11.54 7.39 6.17
N TYR A 81 -12.76 7.33 6.68
CA TYR A 81 -13.75 6.36 6.26
C TYR A 81 -15.15 6.90 6.48
N SER A 82 -16.07 6.69 5.52
CA SER A 82 -17.47 7.10 5.60
C SER A 82 -17.65 8.58 6.00
N ASN A 83 -16.91 9.49 5.37
CA ASN A 83 -16.87 10.93 5.65
C ASN A 83 -16.51 11.29 7.10
N ARG A 84 -15.78 10.44 7.80
CA ARG A 84 -15.31 10.63 9.16
C ARG A 84 -13.80 10.53 9.21
N PHE A 85 -13.17 11.43 9.93
CA PHE A 85 -11.78 11.27 10.36
C PHE A 85 -11.73 10.25 11.50
N GLY A 86 -10.86 9.27 11.41
CA GLY A 86 -10.75 8.21 12.38
C GLY A 86 -9.35 8.06 12.96
N VAL A 87 -9.31 7.47 14.14
CA VAL A 87 -8.09 7.25 14.93
C VAL A 87 -8.09 5.83 15.46
N LEU A 88 -6.95 5.13 15.38
CA LEU A 88 -6.68 3.92 16.12
C LEU A 88 -5.88 4.22 17.37
N SER A 89 -6.33 3.71 18.52
CA SER A 89 -5.62 3.85 19.78
C SER A 89 -5.80 2.60 20.64
N GLU A 90 -4.69 1.92 20.91
CA GLU A 90 -4.68 0.62 21.58
C GLU A 90 -5.66 -0.38 20.90
N ASP A 91 -6.72 -0.78 21.58
CA ASP A 91 -7.77 -1.67 21.13
C ASP A 91 -9.05 -0.94 20.66
N ASN A 92 -9.00 0.39 20.58
CA ASN A 92 -10.13 1.23 20.17
C ASN A 92 -9.98 1.72 18.72
N VAL A 93 -11.12 1.77 18.03
CA VAL A 93 -11.30 2.50 16.78
C VAL A 93 -12.32 3.62 17.01
N ILE A 94 -11.86 4.84 16.79
CA ILE A 94 -12.63 6.05 17.09
C ILE A 94 -12.85 6.82 15.80
N PHE A 95 -14.10 7.15 15.50
CA PHE A 95 -14.49 7.99 14.37
C PHE A 95 -15.03 9.31 14.88
N GLY A 96 -14.59 10.38 14.29
CA GLY A 96 -15.12 11.72 14.53
C GLY A 96 -16.53 11.91 13.96
N VAL A 97 -17.05 13.09 14.12
CA VAL A 97 -18.36 13.50 13.59
C VAL A 97 -18.37 13.42 12.06
N ALA A 98 -19.43 12.88 11.48
CA ALA A 98 -19.55 12.81 10.03
C ALA A 98 -19.58 14.21 9.40
N ASN A 99 -18.81 14.39 8.32
CA ASN A 99 -18.64 15.67 7.62
C ASN A 99 -18.07 16.81 8.48
N ASP A 100 -17.48 16.50 9.65
CA ASP A 100 -16.84 17.45 10.53
C ASP A 100 -15.50 16.86 11.03
N THR A 101 -14.50 16.95 10.19
CA THR A 101 -13.23 16.21 10.25
C THR A 101 -12.50 16.28 11.59
N TYR A 102 -12.53 17.42 12.23
CA TYR A 102 -11.74 17.65 13.47
C TYR A 102 -12.60 17.71 14.73
N ASN A 103 -13.75 17.08 14.71
CA ASN A 103 -14.69 17.03 15.81
C ASN A 103 -14.88 15.59 16.32
N PHE A 104 -14.59 15.36 17.60
CA PHE A 104 -14.74 14.07 18.27
C PHE A 104 -15.79 14.13 19.40
N PHE A 105 -16.63 15.16 19.45
CA PHE A 105 -17.64 15.33 20.48
C PHE A 105 -19.03 15.40 19.88
N SER A 106 -20.00 14.81 20.58
CA SER A 106 -21.41 14.89 20.19
C SER A 106 -21.94 16.32 20.29
N ARG A 107 -22.83 16.65 19.38
CA ARG A 107 -23.44 17.98 19.32
C ARG A 107 -24.41 18.24 20.47
N SER A 108 -25.13 17.20 20.89
CA SER A 108 -26.09 17.22 21.98
C SER A 108 -25.78 16.12 22.98
N ALA A 109 -25.95 16.39 24.25
CA ALA A 109 -25.86 15.40 25.32
C ALA A 109 -27.19 14.69 25.59
N LEU A 110 -28.29 15.18 24.99
CA LEU A 110 -29.64 14.64 25.18
C LEU A 110 -30.06 13.74 24.02
N THR A 111 -29.63 14.04 22.81
CA THR A 111 -30.09 13.37 21.60
C THR A 111 -28.91 12.90 20.78
N GLN A 112 -28.79 11.62 20.56
CA GLN A 112 -27.80 11.03 19.65
C GLN A 112 -28.28 11.17 18.22
N THR A 113 -27.39 11.56 17.31
CA THR A 113 -27.64 11.65 15.87
C THR A 113 -26.74 10.68 15.10
N ASP A 114 -27.13 10.36 13.87
CA ASP A 114 -26.33 9.49 12.98
C ASP A 114 -24.95 10.07 12.66
N ALA A 115 -24.79 11.38 12.78
CA ALA A 115 -23.53 12.08 12.53
C ALA A 115 -22.55 12.05 13.72
N ASP A 116 -23.02 11.72 14.92
CA ASP A 116 -22.21 11.76 16.14
C ASP A 116 -21.00 10.84 16.09
N PRO A 117 -19.96 11.07 16.91
CA PRO A 117 -18.77 10.24 16.97
C PRO A 117 -19.09 8.78 17.29
N ILE A 118 -18.24 7.87 16.81
CA ILE A 118 -18.34 6.44 17.09
C ILE A 118 -17.04 6.05 17.80
N ASP A 119 -17.14 5.42 18.96
CA ASP A 119 -16.00 4.93 19.73
C ASP A 119 -16.26 3.47 20.10
N LEU A 120 -15.52 2.56 19.45
CA LEU A 120 -15.71 1.13 19.57
C LEU A 120 -14.45 0.47 20.07
N ASN A 121 -14.62 -0.47 20.98
CA ASN A 121 -13.56 -1.32 21.51
C ASN A 121 -13.62 -2.70 20.88
N VAL A 122 -12.46 -3.25 20.54
CA VAL A 122 -12.34 -4.62 20.04
C VAL A 122 -12.45 -5.59 21.21
N SER A 123 -13.43 -6.50 21.15
CA SER A 123 -13.52 -7.58 22.11
C SER A 123 -12.67 -8.78 21.66
N SER A 124 -11.63 -9.08 22.42
CA SER A 124 -10.74 -10.22 22.16
C SER A 124 -10.34 -10.92 23.47
N VAL A 125 -10.08 -12.22 23.38
CA VAL A 125 -9.56 -13.03 24.51
C VAL A 125 -8.13 -12.66 24.89
N ARG A 126 -7.39 -12.07 23.95
CA ARG A 126 -5.99 -11.66 24.15
C ARG A 126 -5.88 -10.13 24.01
N PRO A 127 -4.93 -9.49 24.67
CA PRO A 127 -4.65 -8.08 24.44
C PRO A 127 -4.40 -7.82 22.95
N VAL A 128 -5.10 -6.85 22.41
CA VAL A 128 -5.01 -6.43 21.01
C VAL A 128 -4.53 -4.99 20.95
N ARG A 129 -3.67 -4.72 20.00
CA ARG A 129 -3.27 -3.37 19.62
C ARG A 129 -3.50 -3.21 18.13
N LEU A 130 -4.43 -2.33 17.78
CA LEU A 130 -4.72 -2.00 16.40
C LEU A 130 -3.59 -1.15 15.82
N SER A 131 -3.05 -1.55 14.68
CA SER A 131 -1.94 -0.86 13.99
C SER A 131 -2.41 -0.14 12.74
N ASP A 132 -3.25 -0.79 11.94
CA ASP A 132 -3.58 -0.33 10.60
C ASP A 132 -5.04 -0.57 10.26
N VAL A 133 -5.51 0.15 9.24
CA VAL A 133 -6.84 0.01 8.66
C VAL A 133 -6.77 -0.09 7.14
N LEU A 134 -7.75 -0.77 6.57
CA LEU A 134 -7.93 -0.81 5.13
C LEU A 134 -9.43 -0.71 4.80
N PRO A 135 -9.89 0.30 4.05
CA PRO A 135 -11.25 0.37 3.57
C PRO A 135 -11.58 -0.78 2.62
N SER A 136 -12.76 -1.35 2.77
CA SER A 136 -13.27 -2.36 1.83
C SER A 136 -14.74 -2.09 1.51
N PRO A 137 -15.29 -2.65 0.42
CA PRO A 137 -16.70 -2.48 0.07
C PRO A 137 -17.66 -2.95 1.15
N GLN A 138 -17.28 -3.94 1.97
CA GLN A 138 -18.12 -4.49 3.03
C GLN A 138 -17.88 -3.84 4.41
N GLY A 139 -17.02 -2.83 4.52
CA GLY A 139 -16.70 -2.17 5.78
C GLY A 139 -15.25 -1.83 5.93
N LEU A 140 -14.83 -1.45 7.11
CA LEU A 140 -13.45 -1.10 7.43
C LEU A 140 -12.73 -2.29 8.05
N LEU A 141 -11.67 -2.76 7.41
CA LEU A 141 -10.78 -3.77 7.96
C LEU A 141 -9.82 -3.14 8.97
N LEU A 142 -9.66 -3.79 10.10
CA LEU A 142 -8.71 -3.41 11.15
C LEU A 142 -7.69 -4.51 11.32
N PHE A 143 -6.45 -4.13 11.44
CA PHE A 143 -5.33 -5.04 11.57
C PHE A 143 -4.60 -4.85 12.89
N SER A 144 -4.23 -5.97 13.48
CA SER A 144 -3.35 -6.04 14.63
C SER A 144 -2.27 -7.09 14.40
N GLU A 145 -1.31 -7.20 15.29
CA GLU A 145 -0.22 -8.17 15.17
C GLU A 145 -0.70 -9.61 14.94
N ARG A 146 -1.84 -10.00 15.51
CA ARG A 146 -2.28 -11.41 15.53
C ARG A 146 -3.71 -11.65 15.10
N GLN A 147 -4.48 -10.61 14.88
CA GLN A 147 -5.90 -10.71 14.57
C GLN A 147 -6.32 -9.62 13.58
N GLN A 148 -7.29 -9.95 12.76
CA GLN A 148 -7.95 -9.00 11.86
C GLN A 148 -9.42 -8.90 12.25
N PHE A 149 -9.94 -7.67 12.18
CA PHE A 149 -11.32 -7.37 12.54
C PHE A 149 -11.98 -6.57 11.42
N GLN A 150 -13.28 -6.45 11.49
CA GLN A 150 -14.06 -5.63 10.59
C GLN A 150 -15.03 -4.76 11.37
N VAL A 151 -15.06 -3.47 11.04
CA VAL A 151 -16.14 -2.57 11.39
C VAL A 151 -17.12 -2.50 10.25
N TYR A 152 -18.40 -2.73 10.52
CA TYR A 152 -19.47 -2.68 9.51
C TYR A 152 -20.78 -2.16 10.13
N ALA A 153 -21.74 -1.80 9.30
CA ALA A 153 -23.09 -1.41 9.74
C ALA A 153 -24.04 -2.60 9.65
N THR A 154 -24.85 -2.85 10.69
CA THR A 154 -25.74 -4.03 10.78
C THR A 154 -26.90 -3.97 9.80
N ASP A 155 -27.62 -2.84 9.72
CA ASP A 155 -28.90 -2.75 9.01
C ASP A 155 -28.96 -1.65 7.94
N ALA A 156 -27.89 -0.90 7.78
CA ALA A 156 -27.87 0.25 6.90
C ALA A 156 -26.58 0.28 6.07
N SER A 157 -26.67 0.86 4.90
CA SER A 157 -25.49 1.18 4.10
C SER A 157 -24.62 2.29 4.71
N ILE A 158 -25.07 2.90 5.80
CA ILE A 158 -24.39 4.06 6.44
C ILE A 158 -23.95 3.66 7.85
N LEU A 159 -22.69 3.96 8.14
CA LEU A 159 -22.09 3.75 9.46
C LEU A 159 -22.52 4.87 10.42
N THR A 160 -23.29 4.49 11.44
CA THR A 160 -23.81 5.37 12.49
C THR A 160 -23.42 4.85 13.88
N PRO A 161 -23.47 5.67 14.94
CA PRO A 161 -23.22 5.20 16.31
C PRO A 161 -24.12 4.02 16.73
N ALA A 162 -25.33 3.95 16.19
CA ALA A 162 -26.30 2.89 16.51
C ALA A 162 -26.09 1.61 15.69
N SER A 163 -25.57 1.70 14.47
CA SER A 163 -25.42 0.57 13.55
C SER A 163 -24.00 -0.02 13.51
N ALA A 164 -23.01 0.70 14.02
CA ALA A 164 -21.62 0.31 13.96
C ALA A 164 -21.30 -0.86 14.90
N VAL A 165 -20.76 -1.93 14.35
CA VAL A 165 -20.32 -3.10 15.11
C VAL A 165 -18.95 -3.58 14.66
N ILE A 166 -18.23 -4.25 15.56
CA ILE A 166 -16.95 -4.90 15.27
C ILE A 166 -17.15 -6.41 15.36
N ARG A 167 -16.55 -7.13 14.40
CA ARG A 167 -16.40 -8.58 14.48
C ARG A 167 -14.95 -9.00 14.22
N THR A 168 -14.53 -10.10 14.81
CA THR A 168 -13.26 -10.76 14.48
C THR A 168 -13.41 -11.47 13.14
N LEU A 169 -12.44 -11.29 12.25
CA LEU A 169 -12.38 -11.94 10.95
C LEU A 169 -11.48 -13.16 10.95
N SER A 170 -10.24 -12.98 11.39
CA SER A 170 -9.20 -14.01 11.29
C SER A 170 -8.14 -13.84 12.37
N ASN A 171 -7.30 -14.87 12.55
CA ASN A 171 -6.25 -14.92 13.55
C ASN A 171 -4.91 -15.22 12.89
N TYR A 172 -4.51 -14.38 11.92
CA TYR A 172 -3.21 -14.48 11.26
C TYR A 172 -2.25 -13.44 11.85
N GLU A 173 -0.99 -13.82 11.98
CA GLU A 173 0.05 -12.89 12.38
C GLU A 173 0.40 -11.94 11.25
N MET A 174 0.61 -10.66 11.56
CA MET A 174 0.97 -9.60 10.63
C MET A 174 2.17 -8.81 11.14
N ALA A 175 3.04 -8.42 10.24
CA ALA A 175 4.14 -7.48 10.50
C ALA A 175 3.58 -6.05 10.61
N THR A 176 3.41 -5.55 11.82
CA THR A 176 2.75 -4.26 12.10
C THR A 176 3.50 -3.01 11.62
N ASN A 177 4.74 -3.18 11.16
CA ASN A 177 5.52 -2.10 10.54
C ASN A 177 5.33 -2.02 9.02
N ILE A 178 4.60 -2.98 8.41
CA ILE A 178 4.28 -3.02 6.99
C ILE A 178 2.77 -2.88 6.85
N PRO A 179 2.25 -1.71 6.43
CA PRO A 179 0.82 -1.51 6.26
C PRO A 179 0.22 -2.49 5.24
N PRO A 180 -0.98 -3.01 5.49
CA PRO A 180 -1.69 -3.82 4.51
C PRO A 180 -2.09 -2.97 3.30
N VAL A 181 -2.25 -3.61 2.15
CA VAL A 181 -2.62 -2.95 0.90
C VAL A 181 -3.87 -3.57 0.27
N ASP A 182 -4.61 -2.76 -0.49
CA ASP A 182 -5.72 -3.21 -1.31
C ASP A 182 -5.21 -3.55 -2.71
N ILE A 183 -5.45 -4.79 -3.15
CA ILE A 183 -5.08 -5.26 -4.48
C ILE A 183 -6.28 -5.30 -5.44
N GLY A 184 -7.33 -4.56 -5.12
CA GLY A 184 -8.54 -4.37 -5.92
C GLY A 184 -9.72 -5.23 -5.47
N THR A 185 -9.58 -6.54 -5.41
CA THR A 185 -10.64 -7.46 -4.97
C THR A 185 -10.39 -8.08 -3.60
N THR A 186 -9.15 -8.02 -3.14
CA THR A 186 -8.69 -8.60 -1.88
C THR A 186 -7.68 -7.66 -1.23
N SER A 187 -7.46 -7.83 0.06
CA SER A 187 -6.37 -7.16 0.78
C SER A 187 -5.15 -8.07 0.87
N ALA A 188 -3.96 -7.48 0.90
CA ALA A 188 -2.72 -8.20 1.12
C ALA A 188 -1.98 -7.66 2.34
N PHE A 189 -1.33 -8.55 3.09
CA PHE A 189 -0.52 -8.21 4.25
C PHE A 189 0.65 -9.19 4.43
N VAL A 190 1.70 -8.70 5.04
CA VAL A 190 2.93 -9.47 5.29
C VAL A 190 2.92 -10.07 6.69
N SER A 191 3.33 -11.32 6.80
CA SER A 191 3.62 -11.99 8.07
C SER A 191 5.09 -12.39 8.11
N ARG A 192 5.76 -12.10 9.21
CA ARG A 192 7.16 -12.49 9.42
C ARG A 192 7.27 -13.78 10.20
N VAL A 193 8.15 -14.63 9.72
CA VAL A 193 8.59 -15.87 10.37
C VAL A 193 10.10 -15.77 10.51
N PRO A 194 10.73 -16.35 11.54
CA PRO A 194 12.18 -16.33 11.62
C PRO A 194 12.84 -16.83 10.34
N GLY A 195 13.63 -15.97 9.69
CA GLY A 195 14.38 -16.27 8.47
C GLY A 195 13.66 -15.97 7.15
N TYR A 196 12.33 -15.74 7.13
CA TYR A 196 11.61 -15.40 5.90
C TYR A 196 10.28 -14.70 6.16
N SER A 197 9.73 -14.09 5.13
CA SER A 197 8.41 -13.44 5.16
C SER A 197 7.40 -14.21 4.32
N LYS A 198 6.13 -14.07 4.67
CA LYS A 198 4.98 -14.59 3.92
C LYS A 198 4.09 -13.45 3.48
N LEU A 199 3.54 -13.56 2.29
CA LEU A 199 2.51 -12.65 1.80
C LEU A 199 1.17 -13.37 1.79
N PHE A 200 0.24 -12.86 2.60
CA PHE A 200 -1.14 -13.33 2.65
C PHE A 200 -2.05 -12.42 1.86
N THR A 201 -3.02 -13.01 1.17
CA THR A 201 -4.18 -12.30 0.64
C THR A 201 -5.42 -12.69 1.43
N MET A 202 -6.29 -11.71 1.67
CA MET A 202 -7.54 -11.91 2.39
C MET A 202 -8.70 -11.39 1.55
N ALA A 203 -9.60 -12.29 1.14
CA ALA A 203 -10.82 -11.98 0.45
C ALA A 203 -11.99 -12.04 1.44
N LEU A 204 -12.78 -10.97 1.51
CA LEU A 204 -14.08 -10.99 2.17
C LEU A 204 -15.10 -11.60 1.19
N ARG A 205 -15.69 -12.72 1.60
CA ARG A 205 -16.92 -13.21 0.98
C ARG A 205 -18.10 -12.54 1.68
N ASP A 206 -19.31 -12.79 1.23
CA ASP A 206 -20.52 -12.13 1.78
C ASP A 206 -20.47 -11.88 3.29
N VAL A 207 -21.24 -10.91 3.76
CA VAL A 207 -21.22 -10.32 5.11
C VAL A 207 -21.23 -11.34 6.27
N GLU A 208 -21.75 -12.54 6.03
CA GLU A 208 -21.88 -13.58 7.07
C GLU A 208 -20.80 -14.65 7.05
N GLN A 209 -19.90 -14.64 6.07
CA GLN A 209 -18.90 -15.70 5.92
C GLN A 209 -17.53 -15.29 6.44
N SER A 210 -16.79 -16.27 6.95
CA SER A 210 -15.39 -16.08 7.31
C SER A 210 -14.57 -15.70 6.08
N PRO A 211 -13.59 -14.80 6.20
CA PRO A 211 -12.73 -14.42 5.09
C PRO A 211 -11.91 -15.63 4.62
N VAL A 212 -11.59 -15.64 3.36
CA VAL A 212 -10.63 -16.58 2.81
C VAL A 212 -9.24 -15.94 2.86
N VAL A 213 -8.35 -16.52 3.63
CA VAL A 213 -6.96 -16.09 3.74
C VAL A 213 -6.06 -17.12 3.06
N VAL A 214 -5.27 -16.67 2.10
CA VAL A 214 -4.39 -17.53 1.29
C VAL A 214 -2.95 -17.03 1.40
N ASP A 215 -2.03 -17.94 1.69
CA ASP A 215 -0.59 -17.69 1.59
C ASP A 215 -0.15 -17.83 0.14
N ILE A 216 0.01 -16.71 -0.56
CA ILE A 216 0.43 -16.68 -1.97
C ILE A 216 1.95 -16.82 -2.13
N SER A 217 2.72 -16.66 -1.05
CA SER A 217 4.16 -16.90 -1.04
C SER A 217 4.54 -18.37 -0.89
N LYS A 218 3.56 -19.26 -0.70
CA LYS A 218 3.79 -20.69 -0.48
C LYS A 218 4.53 -21.38 -1.65
N ALA A 219 4.38 -20.85 -2.86
CA ALA A 219 5.10 -21.35 -4.04
C ALA A 219 6.61 -21.05 -4.02
N VAL A 220 7.03 -20.02 -3.26
CA VAL A 220 8.40 -19.55 -3.17
C VAL A 220 8.87 -19.53 -1.70
N LEU A 221 8.57 -20.61 -0.99
CA LEU A 221 8.86 -20.73 0.45
C LEU A 221 10.33 -20.37 0.74
N GLU A 222 10.53 -19.57 1.81
CA GLU A 222 11.84 -19.08 2.27
C GLU A 222 12.61 -18.19 1.29
N TRP A 223 12.00 -17.80 0.18
CA TRP A 223 12.66 -16.96 -0.81
C TRP A 223 12.59 -15.46 -0.49
N ILE A 224 11.52 -15.03 0.19
CA ILE A 224 11.31 -13.65 0.61
C ILE A 224 11.92 -13.48 2.00
N PRO A 225 12.95 -12.64 2.18
CA PRO A 225 13.64 -12.50 3.47
C PRO A 225 12.74 -11.87 4.54
N ASP A 226 13.06 -12.09 5.81
CA ASP A 226 12.37 -11.47 6.93
C ASP A 226 12.74 -9.99 7.15
N THR A 227 13.69 -9.48 6.37
CA THR A 227 14.13 -8.08 6.33
C THR A 227 13.20 -7.16 5.52
N VAL A 228 12.31 -7.72 4.68
CA VAL A 228 11.31 -6.93 3.95
C VAL A 228 10.57 -5.99 4.89
N ASP A 229 10.49 -4.71 4.54
CA ASP A 229 9.97 -3.67 5.42
C ASP A 229 8.93 -2.75 4.79
N ASP A 230 8.61 -2.95 3.50
CA ASP A 230 7.57 -2.18 2.83
C ASP A 230 6.80 -3.02 1.80
N LEU A 231 5.57 -2.60 1.52
CA LEU A 231 4.64 -3.25 0.61
C LEU A 231 3.95 -2.18 -0.23
N THR A 232 4.01 -2.32 -1.54
CA THR A 232 3.33 -1.42 -2.48
C THR A 232 2.63 -2.21 -3.58
N VAL A 233 1.65 -1.60 -4.22
CA VAL A 233 0.76 -2.30 -5.15
C VAL A 233 0.39 -1.43 -6.34
N SER A 234 0.21 -2.05 -7.49
CA SER A 234 -0.53 -1.50 -8.63
C SER A 234 -1.67 -2.45 -9.00
N PRO A 235 -2.91 -2.19 -8.57
CA PRO A 235 -4.05 -2.99 -8.95
C PRO A 235 -4.29 -3.04 -10.47
N PRO A 236 -4.16 -1.94 -11.23
CA PRO A 236 -4.32 -1.98 -12.69
C PRO A 236 -3.34 -2.96 -13.37
N ASN A 237 -2.09 -2.99 -12.92
CA ASN A 237 -1.05 -3.88 -13.47
C ASN A 237 -1.01 -5.26 -12.79
N SER A 238 -1.89 -5.49 -11.83
CA SER A 238 -1.95 -6.74 -11.05
C SER A 238 -0.59 -7.11 -10.46
N VAL A 239 0.05 -6.14 -9.82
CA VAL A 239 1.39 -6.27 -9.23
C VAL A 239 1.35 -5.93 -7.75
N VAL A 240 1.95 -6.80 -6.96
CA VAL A 240 2.27 -6.54 -5.54
C VAL A 240 3.78 -6.61 -5.39
N MET A 241 4.40 -5.59 -4.82
CA MET A 241 5.84 -5.50 -4.66
C MET A 241 6.22 -5.35 -3.19
N LEU A 242 7.13 -6.19 -2.75
CA LEU A 242 7.76 -6.15 -1.45
C LEU A 242 9.15 -5.50 -1.60
N VAL A 243 9.43 -4.56 -0.74
CA VAL A 243 10.68 -3.81 -0.72
C VAL A 243 11.53 -4.29 0.45
N ASP A 244 12.78 -4.60 0.15
CA ASP A 244 13.80 -4.97 1.12
C ASP A 244 14.83 -3.84 1.14
N ARG A 245 14.64 -2.86 2.02
CA ARG A 245 15.54 -1.70 2.14
C ARG A 245 16.92 -2.14 2.57
N ASP A 246 17.90 -1.30 2.29
CA ASP A 246 19.30 -1.58 2.55
C ASP A 246 19.87 -2.81 1.82
N THR A 247 19.12 -3.32 0.83
CA THR A 247 19.55 -4.34 -0.13
C THR A 247 19.41 -3.83 -1.57
N SER A 248 19.79 -4.65 -2.54
CA SER A 248 19.58 -4.37 -3.97
C SER A 248 18.33 -5.05 -4.55
N TYR A 249 17.47 -5.64 -3.71
CA TYR A 249 16.44 -6.54 -4.18
C TYR A 249 15.02 -6.01 -3.96
N LEU A 250 14.18 -6.22 -4.99
CA LEU A 250 12.72 -6.11 -4.92
C LEU A 250 12.09 -7.47 -5.22
N TYR A 251 11.06 -7.82 -4.47
CA TYR A 251 10.31 -9.06 -4.69
C TYR A 251 8.92 -8.70 -5.19
N MET A 252 8.57 -9.21 -6.35
CA MET A 252 7.35 -8.86 -7.06
C MET A 252 6.48 -10.08 -7.29
N TYR A 253 5.21 -9.96 -6.96
CA TYR A 253 4.17 -10.93 -7.30
C TYR A 253 3.29 -10.33 -8.40
N ARG A 254 3.24 -10.99 -9.54
CA ARG A 254 2.34 -10.65 -10.64
C ARG A 254 1.26 -11.72 -10.77
N PHE A 255 0.06 -11.27 -11.02
CA PHE A 255 -1.08 -12.16 -11.18
C PHE A 255 -2.01 -11.65 -12.27
N TYR A 256 -2.74 -12.55 -12.89
CA TYR A 256 -3.81 -12.22 -13.82
C TYR A 256 -5.02 -13.09 -13.55
N ASN A 257 -6.15 -12.45 -13.27
CA ASN A 257 -7.41 -13.11 -12.99
C ASN A 257 -8.45 -12.63 -14.01
N ASN A 258 -9.14 -13.59 -14.67
CA ASN A 258 -10.17 -13.27 -15.65
C ASN A 258 -11.57 -13.09 -15.03
N GLY A 259 -11.65 -12.96 -13.69
CA GLY A 259 -12.90 -12.87 -12.93
C GLY A 259 -13.52 -14.22 -12.55
N LYS A 260 -12.96 -15.34 -13.00
CA LYS A 260 -13.38 -16.71 -12.66
C LYS A 260 -12.26 -17.53 -12.05
N GLU A 261 -11.08 -17.43 -12.61
CA GLU A 261 -9.89 -18.19 -12.21
C GLU A 261 -8.63 -17.36 -12.39
N ASP A 262 -7.61 -17.71 -11.62
CA ASP A 262 -6.28 -17.14 -11.76
C ASP A 262 -5.57 -17.82 -12.93
N LEU A 263 -5.37 -17.10 -14.01
CA LEU A 263 -4.74 -17.60 -15.24
C LEU A 263 -3.22 -17.57 -15.17
N PHE A 264 -2.68 -16.64 -14.39
CA PHE A 264 -1.25 -16.43 -14.26
C PHE A 264 -0.92 -15.97 -12.84
N GLN A 265 0.10 -16.57 -12.25
CA GLN A 265 0.67 -16.18 -10.97
C GLN A 265 2.18 -16.44 -11.02
N ALA A 266 2.98 -15.42 -10.79
CA ALA A 266 4.42 -15.55 -10.81
C ALA A 266 5.07 -14.65 -9.76
N TRP A 267 6.15 -15.15 -9.19
CA TRP A 267 7.07 -14.38 -8.36
C TRP A 267 8.32 -14.03 -9.16
N VAL A 268 8.75 -12.80 -9.06
CA VAL A 268 9.94 -12.27 -9.72
C VAL A 268 10.78 -11.52 -8.70
N LYS A 269 12.09 -11.70 -8.78
CA LYS A 269 13.06 -10.96 -7.98
C LYS A 269 13.83 -10.03 -8.91
N TRP A 270 13.78 -8.76 -8.64
CA TRP A 270 14.60 -7.77 -9.34
C TRP A 270 15.81 -7.43 -8.50
N GLU A 271 16.95 -7.36 -9.16
CA GLU A 271 18.18 -6.83 -8.61
C GLU A 271 18.47 -5.49 -9.29
N LEU A 272 18.55 -4.44 -8.48
CA LEU A 272 18.79 -3.08 -8.95
C LEU A 272 20.20 -2.62 -8.59
N PRO A 273 20.76 -1.69 -9.34
CA PRO A 273 22.05 -1.11 -9.01
C PRO A 273 22.01 -0.35 -7.67
N GLY A 274 22.99 -0.63 -6.80
CA GLY A 274 23.12 0.04 -5.51
C GLY A 274 22.18 -0.51 -4.43
N THR A 275 22.08 0.22 -3.33
CA THR A 275 21.28 -0.13 -2.16
C THR A 275 19.97 0.63 -2.18
N ILE A 276 18.86 -0.08 -2.15
CA ILE A 276 17.51 0.51 -2.20
C ILE A 276 17.23 1.19 -0.87
N GLN A 277 16.93 2.48 -0.91
CA GLN A 277 16.50 3.27 0.26
C GLN A 277 14.98 3.29 0.38
N THR A 278 14.28 3.35 -0.74
CA THR A 278 12.83 3.23 -0.82
C THR A 278 12.41 2.89 -2.25
N ALA A 279 11.30 2.20 -2.37
CA ALA A 279 10.65 1.97 -3.65
C ALA A 279 9.13 2.02 -3.49
N ARG A 280 8.45 2.64 -4.46
CA ARG A 280 6.99 2.77 -4.48
C ARG A 280 6.47 2.68 -5.90
N ILE A 281 5.31 2.10 -6.06
CA ILE A 281 4.59 2.17 -7.33
C ILE A 281 3.76 3.46 -7.33
N VAL A 282 4.03 4.33 -8.28
CA VAL A 282 3.35 5.62 -8.47
C VAL A 282 3.03 5.77 -9.94
N ASN A 283 1.76 6.01 -10.29
CA ASN A 283 1.30 6.16 -11.67
C ASN A 283 1.80 5.03 -12.60
N ASP A 284 1.63 3.78 -12.14
CA ASP A 284 1.99 2.57 -12.87
C ASP A 284 3.49 2.40 -13.18
N ALA A 285 4.33 3.17 -12.52
CA ALA A 285 5.77 3.03 -12.55
C ALA A 285 6.35 2.73 -11.16
N VAL A 286 7.36 1.89 -11.09
CA VAL A 286 8.14 1.65 -9.88
C VAL A 286 9.16 2.77 -9.75
N THR A 287 8.91 3.71 -8.86
CA THR A 287 9.89 4.74 -8.51
C THR A 287 10.79 4.21 -7.40
N VAL A 288 12.08 4.22 -7.65
CA VAL A 288 13.10 3.71 -6.73
C VAL A 288 14.11 4.81 -6.41
N VAL A 289 14.45 4.92 -5.13
CA VAL A 289 15.59 5.70 -4.67
C VAL A 289 16.64 4.69 -4.23
N SER A 290 17.79 4.66 -4.91
CA SER A 290 18.91 3.81 -4.58
C SER A 290 20.16 4.64 -4.27
N GLN A 291 20.97 4.14 -3.36
CA GLN A 291 22.29 4.70 -3.05
C GLN A 291 23.34 3.87 -3.79
N GLN A 292 24.14 4.56 -4.60
CA GLN A 292 25.30 4.00 -5.30
C GLN A 292 26.52 4.77 -4.85
N GLU A 293 27.43 4.10 -4.17
CA GLU A 293 28.58 4.74 -3.51
C GLU A 293 28.14 5.89 -2.58
N ASP A 294 28.49 7.13 -2.90
CA ASP A 294 28.14 8.33 -2.12
C ASP A 294 26.97 9.13 -2.74
N GLU A 295 26.34 8.64 -3.81
CA GLU A 295 25.28 9.35 -4.52
C GLU A 295 23.93 8.63 -4.40
N TYR A 296 22.86 9.43 -4.35
CA TYR A 296 21.49 8.94 -4.42
C TYR A 296 20.93 9.11 -5.82
N THR A 297 20.45 8.02 -6.39
CA THR A 297 19.82 8.00 -7.71
C THR A 297 18.32 7.76 -7.56
N ILE A 298 17.51 8.57 -8.24
CA ILE A 298 16.07 8.34 -8.37
C ILE A 298 15.82 7.80 -9.77
N GLY A 299 15.30 6.57 -9.83
CA GLY A 299 14.95 5.90 -11.08
C GLY A 299 13.46 5.59 -11.14
N SER A 300 12.94 5.42 -12.34
CA SER A 300 11.57 4.96 -12.61
C SER A 300 11.59 3.80 -13.58
N ILE A 301 10.80 2.75 -13.29
CA ILE A 301 10.63 1.57 -14.14
C ILE A 301 9.15 1.46 -14.43
N GLU A 302 8.76 1.61 -15.68
CA GLU A 302 7.36 1.49 -16.10
C GLU A 302 6.91 0.02 -16.05
N LEU A 303 5.71 -0.20 -15.56
CA LEU A 303 5.09 -1.52 -15.44
C LEU A 303 4.18 -1.84 -16.63
N ASP A 304 3.85 -0.83 -17.42
CA ASP A 304 3.01 -0.98 -18.61
C ASP A 304 3.72 -1.83 -19.66
N GLU A 305 2.94 -2.54 -20.45
CA GLU A 305 3.44 -3.15 -21.66
C GLU A 305 3.95 -2.05 -22.61
N LEU A 306 5.15 -2.26 -23.13
CA LEU A 306 5.66 -1.37 -24.16
C LEU A 306 4.67 -1.32 -25.33
N PRO A 307 4.39 -0.14 -25.91
CA PRO A 307 3.48 -0.03 -27.03
C PRO A 307 3.88 -1.00 -28.13
N SER A 308 2.92 -1.77 -28.61
CA SER A 308 3.12 -2.63 -29.77
C SER A 308 3.35 -1.76 -30.99
N GLY A 309 4.46 -1.91 -31.65
CA GLY A 309 4.63 -1.37 -32.99
C GLY A 309 5.91 -0.60 -33.27
N ASP A 310 6.52 0.02 -32.29
CA ASP A 310 7.76 0.76 -32.51
C ASP A 310 8.82 0.31 -31.49
N ALA A 311 9.30 -0.90 -31.66
CA ALA A 311 10.47 -1.33 -30.93
C ALA A 311 11.67 -0.55 -31.44
N VAL A 312 12.05 0.45 -30.72
CA VAL A 312 13.26 1.21 -31.00
C VAL A 312 14.43 0.52 -30.31
N ALA A 313 15.29 -0.09 -31.11
CA ALA A 313 16.58 -0.55 -30.65
C ALA A 313 17.62 0.43 -31.12
N THR A 314 18.31 1.07 -30.18
CA THR A 314 19.51 1.84 -30.50
C THR A 314 20.73 0.92 -30.51
N SER A 315 21.84 1.32 -31.11
CA SER A 315 23.08 0.54 -31.15
C SER A 315 23.61 0.11 -29.78
N SER A 316 23.13 0.77 -28.73
CA SER A 316 23.50 0.50 -27.34
C SER A 316 22.37 -0.08 -26.50
N SER A 317 21.11 -0.02 -26.95
CA SER A 317 19.95 -0.52 -26.22
C SER A 317 18.90 -1.06 -27.18
N PHE A 318 18.38 -2.22 -26.83
CA PHE A 318 17.23 -2.83 -27.47
C PHE A 318 16.02 -2.57 -26.60
N THR A 319 15.00 -1.93 -27.15
CA THR A 319 13.68 -1.79 -26.54
C THR A 319 12.68 -2.43 -27.48
N GLY A 320 12.06 -3.52 -27.05
CA GLY A 320 11.02 -4.24 -27.78
C GLY A 320 9.98 -4.75 -26.82
N ASN A 321 8.91 -5.35 -27.36
CA ASN A 321 7.86 -6.01 -26.56
C ASN A 321 8.33 -7.28 -25.83
N VAL A 322 9.59 -7.32 -25.43
CA VAL A 322 10.15 -8.45 -24.70
C VAL A 322 10.27 -8.06 -23.24
N PRO A 323 9.67 -8.79 -22.29
CA PRO A 323 9.80 -8.52 -20.88
C PRO A 323 11.26 -8.39 -20.47
N LEU A 324 11.62 -7.31 -19.79
CA LEU A 324 12.99 -7.01 -19.36
C LEU A 324 13.62 -8.09 -18.48
N ASP A 325 12.79 -8.75 -17.69
CA ASP A 325 13.18 -9.84 -16.80
C ASP A 325 13.55 -11.14 -17.54
N MET A 326 13.19 -11.23 -18.83
CA MET A 326 13.49 -12.40 -19.68
C MET A 326 14.65 -12.14 -20.68
N THR A 327 15.18 -10.92 -20.70
CA THR A 327 16.26 -10.56 -21.65
C THR A 327 17.54 -10.20 -20.94
N THR A 328 18.64 -10.59 -21.55
CA THR A 328 19.98 -10.19 -21.15
C THR A 328 20.82 -9.93 -22.40
N ARG A 329 21.86 -9.11 -22.25
CA ARG A 329 22.81 -8.86 -23.34
C ARG A 329 24.00 -9.79 -23.25
N PRO A 330 24.58 -10.13 -24.40
CA PRO A 330 25.90 -10.75 -24.43
C PRO A 330 26.94 -9.87 -23.70
N VAL A 331 27.84 -10.50 -22.96
CA VAL A 331 28.90 -9.82 -22.20
C VAL A 331 30.27 -10.25 -22.70
N LYS A 332 31.25 -9.34 -22.65
CA LYS A 332 32.64 -9.70 -22.95
C LYS A 332 33.17 -10.61 -21.85
N PRO A 333 33.64 -11.82 -22.17
CA PRO A 333 34.20 -12.71 -21.17
C PRO A 333 35.52 -12.25 -20.61
N ASN A 334 36.25 -11.37 -21.36
CA ASN A 334 37.47 -10.70 -20.96
C ASN A 334 37.72 -9.46 -21.85
N ALA A 335 38.77 -8.69 -21.58
CA ALA A 335 39.06 -7.45 -22.30
C ALA A 335 39.40 -7.65 -23.79
N SER A 336 39.84 -8.84 -24.18
CA SER A 336 40.33 -9.14 -25.53
C SER A 336 39.35 -9.95 -26.38
N THR A 337 38.26 -10.44 -25.81
CA THR A 337 37.28 -11.25 -26.50
C THR A 337 35.95 -10.52 -26.58
N ASP A 338 35.38 -10.39 -27.76
CA ASP A 338 34.09 -9.76 -27.93
C ASP A 338 32.99 -10.65 -27.37
N ALA A 339 31.89 -10.03 -27.03
CA ALA A 339 30.69 -10.71 -26.47
C ALA A 339 30.05 -11.68 -27.45
N VAL A 340 30.25 -11.44 -28.74
CA VAL A 340 29.80 -12.29 -29.85
C VAL A 340 30.99 -12.51 -30.78
N VAL A 341 31.34 -13.78 -30.99
CA VAL A 341 32.51 -14.16 -31.81
C VAL A 341 32.08 -15.21 -32.84
N TYR A 342 32.34 -14.93 -34.11
CA TYR A 342 32.13 -15.90 -35.16
C TYR A 342 33.40 -16.74 -35.36
N ASP A 343 33.27 -18.04 -35.16
CA ASP A 343 34.34 -19.03 -35.38
C ASP A 343 34.21 -19.58 -36.81
N THR A 344 35.00 -19.03 -37.70
CA THR A 344 34.99 -19.40 -39.13
C THR A 344 35.43 -20.81 -39.40
N ALA A 345 36.18 -21.44 -38.51
CA ALA A 345 36.70 -22.79 -38.72
C ALA A 345 35.58 -23.85 -38.47
N ASN A 346 34.69 -23.56 -37.57
CA ASN A 346 33.60 -24.46 -37.18
C ASN A 346 32.24 -23.99 -37.68
N ASP A 347 32.17 -22.84 -38.35
CA ASP A 347 30.95 -22.19 -38.82
C ASP A 347 29.89 -22.00 -37.67
N ILE A 348 30.38 -21.51 -36.52
CA ILE A 348 29.53 -21.29 -35.34
C ILE A 348 29.71 -19.86 -34.81
N THR A 349 28.67 -19.31 -34.29
CA THR A 349 28.69 -18.03 -33.54
C THR A 349 28.64 -18.32 -32.04
N LYS A 350 29.72 -17.94 -31.32
CA LYS A 350 29.82 -18.03 -29.88
C LYS A 350 29.28 -16.76 -29.24
N ILE A 351 28.33 -16.89 -28.35
CA ILE A 351 27.70 -15.78 -27.62
C ILE A 351 27.92 -16.00 -26.13
N TYR A 352 28.56 -15.05 -25.49
CA TYR A 352 28.82 -15.10 -24.06
C TYR A 352 27.70 -14.40 -23.30
N VAL A 353 27.04 -15.12 -22.39
CA VAL A 353 25.95 -14.62 -21.55
C VAL A 353 26.44 -14.37 -20.11
N PRO A 354 25.86 -13.43 -19.35
CA PRO A 354 26.30 -13.08 -18.00
C PRO A 354 25.94 -14.11 -16.93
N TYR A 355 25.44 -15.26 -17.32
CA TYR A 355 25.03 -16.33 -16.43
C TYR A 355 25.38 -17.69 -17.02
N THR A 356 25.41 -18.72 -16.18
CA THR A 356 25.54 -20.09 -16.64
C THR A 356 24.15 -20.67 -16.89
N PRO A 357 23.78 -21.03 -18.12
CA PRO A 357 22.51 -21.70 -18.37
C PRO A 357 22.37 -22.96 -17.52
N ILE A 358 21.24 -23.07 -16.80
CA ILE A 358 21.03 -24.16 -15.82
C ILE A 358 20.77 -25.48 -16.52
N ASN A 359 20.11 -25.42 -17.66
CA ASN A 359 19.64 -26.59 -18.39
C ASN A 359 20.21 -26.65 -19.80
N ASP A 360 19.67 -27.53 -20.56
CA ASP A 360 19.97 -27.81 -21.93
C ASP A 360 19.94 -26.57 -22.82
N LYS A 361 20.57 -26.62 -23.97
CA LYS A 361 20.62 -25.63 -25.05
C LYS A 361 19.25 -25.07 -25.44
N ASP A 362 18.19 -25.85 -25.21
CA ASP A 362 16.81 -25.43 -25.50
C ASP A 362 16.29 -24.29 -24.58
N ALA A 363 16.99 -23.99 -23.49
CA ALA A 363 16.62 -22.93 -22.56
C ALA A 363 17.09 -21.54 -23.00
N VAL A 364 17.92 -21.45 -24.06
CA VAL A 364 18.47 -20.15 -24.53
C VAL A 364 17.89 -19.81 -25.88
N MET A 365 17.17 -18.70 -25.94
CA MET A 365 16.66 -18.11 -27.18
C MET A 365 17.42 -16.81 -27.44
N LEU A 366 17.74 -16.57 -28.68
CA LEU A 366 18.47 -15.40 -29.15
C LEU A 366 17.64 -14.64 -30.16
N LEU A 367 17.50 -13.35 -29.94
CA LEU A 367 16.97 -12.44 -30.95
C LEU A 367 18.15 -11.93 -31.80
N THR A 368 18.13 -12.25 -33.06
CA THR A 368 19.15 -11.81 -34.03
C THR A 368 18.55 -10.85 -35.05
N VAL A 369 19.23 -9.75 -35.33
CA VAL A 369 18.84 -8.79 -36.34
C VAL A 369 19.96 -8.71 -37.37
N PRO A 370 19.67 -8.87 -38.69
CA PRO A 370 20.67 -8.76 -39.74
C PRO A 370 21.37 -7.41 -39.73
N THR A 371 22.66 -7.39 -39.93
CA THR A 371 23.45 -6.15 -39.91
C THR A 371 23.04 -5.17 -41.02
N ALA A 372 22.51 -5.70 -42.14
CA ALA A 372 22.04 -4.87 -43.25
C ALA A 372 20.76 -4.08 -42.91
N ASP A 373 19.98 -4.58 -41.97
CA ASP A 373 18.72 -3.95 -41.52
C ASP A 373 18.94 -3.04 -40.32
N LYS A 374 20.17 -3.00 -39.79
CA LYS A 374 20.58 -2.08 -38.76
C LYS A 374 20.78 -0.70 -39.37
N GLY A 375 19.82 0.16 -39.22
CA GLY A 375 19.88 1.55 -39.71
C GLY A 375 21.13 2.30 -39.19
N THR A 376 21.51 3.37 -39.89
CA THR A 376 22.67 4.21 -39.53
C THR A 376 22.52 4.90 -38.19
N ASP A 377 21.27 5.10 -37.72
CA ASP A 377 20.96 5.77 -36.46
C ASP A 377 20.51 4.78 -35.34
N ALA A 378 20.71 3.50 -35.61
CA ALA A 378 20.53 2.46 -34.62
C ALA A 378 19.11 2.26 -34.06
N GLU A 379 18.11 2.64 -34.80
CA GLU A 379 16.75 2.18 -34.57
C GLU A 379 16.56 0.81 -35.21
N LEU A 380 16.21 -0.17 -34.40
CA LEU A 380 15.90 -1.52 -34.85
C LEU A 380 14.40 -1.75 -34.61
N ASP A 381 13.71 -2.08 -35.67
CA ASP A 381 12.35 -2.57 -35.55
C ASP A 381 12.37 -4.03 -35.13
N SER A 382 11.58 -4.40 -34.13
CA SER A 382 11.50 -5.77 -33.62
C SER A 382 11.01 -6.76 -34.68
N ASP A 383 10.30 -6.27 -35.68
CA ASP A 383 9.77 -7.11 -36.77
C ASP A 383 10.86 -7.50 -37.78
N GLN A 384 12.02 -6.89 -37.73
CA GLN A 384 13.15 -7.20 -38.63
C GLN A 384 14.10 -8.26 -38.06
N GLY A 385 13.87 -8.67 -36.81
CA GLY A 385 14.66 -9.72 -36.16
C GLY A 385 14.00 -11.09 -36.23
N TYR A 386 14.77 -12.11 -35.96
CA TYR A 386 14.25 -13.46 -35.76
C TYR A 386 14.84 -14.12 -34.53
N TRP A 387 14.04 -14.97 -33.91
CA TRP A 387 14.45 -15.74 -32.75
C TRP A 387 15.12 -17.05 -33.16
N ALA A 388 16.29 -17.32 -32.63
CA ALA A 388 17.03 -18.55 -32.83
C ALA A 388 17.29 -19.25 -31.51
N LYS A 389 17.27 -20.58 -31.51
CA LYS A 389 17.69 -21.39 -30.39
C LYS A 389 19.21 -21.59 -30.41
N ALA A 390 19.83 -21.62 -29.23
CA ALA A 390 21.20 -22.08 -29.09
C ALA A 390 21.29 -23.57 -29.48
N THR A 391 22.27 -23.92 -30.29
CA THR A 391 22.50 -25.30 -30.75
C THR A 391 23.48 -26.06 -29.84
N GLU A 392 24.35 -25.32 -29.14
CA GLU A 392 25.33 -25.86 -28.21
C GLU A 392 25.50 -24.89 -27.01
N ARG A 393 25.99 -25.45 -25.90
CA ARG A 393 26.26 -24.71 -24.68
C ARG A 393 27.76 -24.45 -24.51
#